data_04c0b9fd6e5ac3d80133957f43cf8c6d
#
_entry.id   04c0b9fd6e5ac3d80133957f43cf8c6d
#
_cell.length_a   1.000
_cell.length_b   1.000
_cell.length_c   1.000
_cell.angle_alpha   90.00
_cell.angle_beta   90.00
_cell.angle_gamma   90.00
#
_symmetry.space_group_name_H-M   'P 1'
#
loop_
_entity.id
_entity.type
_entity.pdbx_description
1 polymer ?
#
loop_
_entity_poly.entity_id
_entity_poly.type
_entity_poly.pdbx_seq_one_letter_code
_entity_poly.pdbx_strand_id
1 'polypeptide(L)'
;MRNSKLPLYIHISLYAVTMFLVLWCMWYFCYHYSLLWLEGFSYFSTLPDVLSLSVVLPEGILDYAGAFLLQFYYYPIVGAALQALYAVVVMLCAMVMVMRLFDNPSHLLWFAALPVPFFVEGQYWNYTLTRSLTWIIVSVVIAVVVYLLTIRNRRRLHLPAFIANVAVEIVALVAIMGFTVYNLGYKDNSCREYEHIWKMEHLAETRQWDALLDITSPDEAQVNGFVRRYALLALLEKGKLADGMFLYNVTSANDFWFKDREEPMCRNYNAMLFRSLGVPNEVIHNTFQQQLQSNFGTSFAVLRRLAETNLETKNYALAKKYMDILSHSTVMSCWVEDRKPQLEAIRNVKPKVEVNGEQFKTSDLLEVTSEIFNLHPENRKCADIVLCGLLAEKNCKDFYLAFKVIADKQYAHSESIPRYYQEALMLLSVNTPGVLDGYSIDSDVRSEFQDVKKLVKNGEKDRVKSLYPNTFWAYYF
;
A
#
# COMPACT_ATOMS: atom_id res chain seq x y z
N MET A 1 -42.63 35.03 22.77
CA MET A 1 -42.03 33.83 22.19
C MET A 1 -41.01 33.25 23.17
N ARG A 2 -41.31 32.12 23.80
CA ARG A 2 -40.40 31.41 24.71
C ARG A 2 -39.28 30.82 23.84
N ASN A 3 -38.08 31.42 23.85
CA ASN A 3 -36.90 30.80 23.29
C ASN A 3 -36.67 29.49 24.06
N SER A 4 -37.09 28.39 23.48
CA SER A 4 -36.78 27.05 23.97
C SER A 4 -35.26 26.84 23.74
N LYS A 5 -34.44 27.26 24.73
CA LYS A 5 -33.00 26.89 24.71
C LYS A 5 -32.95 25.38 24.70
N LEU A 6 -32.42 24.81 23.64
CA LEU A 6 -32.13 23.37 23.60
C LEU A 6 -31.32 23.02 24.85
N PRO A 7 -31.66 21.97 25.58
CA PRO A 7 -30.89 21.57 26.76
C PRO A 7 -29.43 21.31 26.39
N LEU A 8 -28.50 21.76 27.22
CA LEU A 8 -27.08 21.70 26.97
C LEU A 8 -26.57 20.27 26.57
N TYR A 9 -27.16 19.23 27.17
CA TYR A 9 -26.82 17.86 26.84
C TYR A 9 -27.15 17.46 25.38
N ILE A 10 -28.23 18.05 24.80
CA ILE A 10 -28.58 17.82 23.40
C ILE A 10 -27.55 18.48 22.49
N HIS A 11 -27.07 19.69 22.81
CA HIS A 11 -25.96 20.34 22.08
C HIS A 11 -24.72 19.49 22.12
N ILE A 12 -24.28 19.00 23.30
CA ILE A 12 -23.10 18.14 23.44
C ILE A 12 -23.25 16.87 22.60
N SER A 13 -24.41 16.21 22.67
CA SER A 13 -24.68 15.00 21.90
C SER A 13 -24.67 15.27 20.39
N LEU A 14 -25.26 16.36 19.96
CA LEU A 14 -25.28 16.75 18.53
C LEU A 14 -23.84 16.98 18.01
N TYR A 15 -23.01 17.70 18.76
CA TYR A 15 -21.61 17.93 18.41
C TYR A 15 -20.82 16.62 18.33
N ALA A 16 -20.97 15.77 19.34
CA ALA A 16 -20.26 14.50 19.40
C ALA A 16 -20.66 13.58 18.23
N VAL A 17 -21.94 13.45 17.94
CA VAL A 17 -22.44 12.63 16.83
C VAL A 17 -22.02 13.20 15.48
N THR A 18 -22.17 14.52 15.27
CA THR A 18 -21.76 15.15 14.01
C THR A 18 -20.27 14.99 13.76
N MET A 19 -19.43 15.26 14.77
CA MET A 19 -17.98 15.10 14.67
C MET A 19 -17.61 13.65 14.40
N PHE A 20 -18.22 12.70 15.12
CA PHE A 20 -18.00 11.27 14.89
C PHE A 20 -18.32 10.88 13.45
N LEU A 21 -19.50 11.23 12.94
CA LEU A 21 -19.93 10.85 11.60
C LEU A 21 -19.02 11.44 10.52
N VAL A 22 -18.64 12.73 10.65
CA VAL A 22 -17.76 13.37 9.66
C VAL A 22 -16.37 12.73 9.66
N LEU A 23 -15.77 12.52 10.83
CA LEU A 23 -14.45 11.87 10.93
C LEU A 23 -14.51 10.40 10.51
N TRP A 24 -15.58 9.67 10.87
CA TRP A 24 -15.79 8.32 10.43
C TRP A 24 -15.89 8.21 8.90
N CYS A 25 -16.69 9.08 8.26
CA CYS A 25 -16.78 9.14 6.80
C CYS A 25 -15.41 9.46 6.17
N MET A 26 -14.69 10.44 6.73
CA MET A 26 -13.37 10.83 6.25
C MET A 26 -12.39 9.63 6.30
N TRP A 27 -12.27 8.96 7.44
CA TRP A 27 -11.37 7.82 7.58
C TRP A 27 -11.80 6.64 6.70
N TYR A 28 -13.09 6.36 6.59
CA TYR A 28 -13.59 5.22 5.82
C TYR A 28 -13.49 5.44 4.31
N PHE A 29 -13.83 6.63 3.80
CA PHE A 29 -13.87 6.89 2.36
C PHE A 29 -12.57 7.45 1.79
N CYS A 30 -11.80 8.21 2.58
CA CYS A 30 -10.60 8.87 2.09
C CYS A 30 -9.30 8.17 2.50
N TYR A 31 -9.31 7.37 3.59
CA TYR A 31 -8.11 6.77 4.19
C TYR A 31 -8.31 5.29 4.53
N HIS A 32 -9.08 4.61 3.72
CA HIS A 32 -9.42 3.19 3.89
C HIS A 32 -8.20 2.28 3.91
N TYR A 33 -7.28 2.46 2.96
CA TYR A 33 -6.11 1.62 2.80
C TYR A 33 -5.02 1.95 3.81
N SER A 34 -4.99 3.20 4.29
CA SER A 34 -4.17 3.59 5.44
C SER A 34 -4.51 2.78 6.69
N LEU A 35 -5.80 2.52 6.94
CA LEU A 35 -6.24 1.71 8.08
C LEU A 35 -5.75 0.25 7.95
N LEU A 36 -5.91 -0.35 6.77
CA LEU A 36 -5.43 -1.71 6.49
C LEU A 36 -3.91 -1.81 6.64
N TRP A 37 -3.19 -0.81 6.15
CA TRP A 37 -1.74 -0.77 6.26
C TRP A 37 -1.29 -0.65 7.73
N LEU A 38 -1.94 0.19 8.53
CA LEU A 38 -1.66 0.32 9.97
C LEU A 38 -1.87 -1.00 10.71
N GLU A 39 -2.93 -1.74 10.41
CA GLU A 39 -3.15 -3.08 10.94
C GLU A 39 -2.01 -4.01 10.52
N GLY A 40 -1.75 -4.09 9.21
CA GLY A 40 -0.71 -4.96 8.66
C GLY A 40 0.67 -4.73 9.25
N PHE A 41 1.00 -3.47 9.58
CA PHE A 41 2.28 -3.08 10.18
C PHE A 41 2.33 -3.30 11.71
N SER A 42 1.18 -3.53 12.37
CA SER A 42 1.08 -3.79 13.80
C SER A 42 1.22 -5.29 14.14
N TYR A 43 1.41 -5.58 15.43
CA TYR A 43 1.36 -6.93 15.96
C TYR A 43 0.83 -6.92 17.39
N PHE A 44 -0.16 -7.76 17.67
CA PHE A 44 -0.73 -8.01 18.99
C PHE A 44 -0.83 -9.50 19.25
N SER A 45 -0.52 -9.91 20.47
CA SER A 45 -0.67 -11.29 20.92
C SER A 45 -1.13 -11.34 22.38
N THR A 46 -1.99 -12.30 22.68
CA THR A 46 -2.45 -12.57 24.05
C THR A 46 -1.46 -13.41 24.87
N LEU A 47 -0.32 -13.79 24.30
CA LEU A 47 0.72 -14.54 25.01
C LEU A 47 1.28 -13.73 26.18
N PRO A 48 1.40 -14.37 27.40
CA PRO A 48 1.92 -13.67 28.59
C PRO A 48 3.31 -13.06 28.42
N ASP A 49 4.18 -13.71 27.62
CA ASP A 49 5.54 -13.24 27.36
C ASP A 49 5.56 -11.90 26.63
N VAL A 50 4.64 -11.70 25.67
CA VAL A 50 4.51 -10.44 24.95
C VAL A 50 4.05 -9.32 25.88
N LEU A 51 3.08 -9.59 26.74
CA LEU A 51 2.62 -8.63 27.75
C LEU A 51 3.75 -8.30 28.76
N SER A 52 4.45 -9.31 29.26
CA SER A 52 5.55 -9.11 30.23
C SER A 52 6.69 -8.26 29.65
N LEU A 53 7.04 -8.47 28.39
CA LEU A 53 8.02 -7.67 27.69
C LEU A 53 7.54 -6.21 27.54
N SER A 54 6.28 -6.01 27.22
CA SER A 54 5.68 -4.68 27.07
C SER A 54 5.68 -3.89 28.39
N VAL A 55 5.50 -4.56 29.53
CA VAL A 55 5.53 -3.91 30.85
C VAL A 55 6.92 -3.34 31.21
N VAL A 56 7.99 -3.96 30.72
CA VAL A 56 9.38 -3.58 31.02
C VAL A 56 9.84 -2.39 30.16
N LEU A 57 9.28 -2.22 28.98
CA LEU A 57 9.69 -1.16 28.05
C LEU A 57 9.02 0.18 28.39
N PRO A 58 9.74 1.33 28.26
CA PRO A 58 9.12 2.64 28.27
C PRO A 58 8.00 2.70 27.23
N GLU A 59 6.83 3.25 27.60
CA GLU A 59 5.64 3.32 26.72
C GLU A 59 5.04 1.96 26.32
N GLY A 60 5.69 0.84 26.65
CA GLY A 60 5.33 -0.50 26.19
C GLY A 60 3.89 -0.94 26.54
N ILE A 61 3.32 -0.47 27.67
CA ILE A 61 1.90 -0.71 27.99
C ILE A 61 0.98 0.02 27.01
N LEU A 62 1.33 1.26 26.62
CA LEU A 62 0.56 2.03 25.65
C LEU A 62 0.71 1.44 24.25
N ASP A 63 1.90 0.97 23.89
CA ASP A 63 2.15 0.26 22.64
C ASP A 63 1.34 -1.05 22.58
N TYR A 64 1.30 -1.81 23.65
CA TYR A 64 0.50 -3.03 23.74
C TYR A 64 -1.00 -2.75 23.63
N ALA A 65 -1.50 -1.72 24.33
CA ALA A 65 -2.89 -1.28 24.22
C ALA A 65 -3.21 -0.75 22.81
N GLY A 66 -2.28 -0.01 22.20
CA GLY A 66 -2.38 0.48 20.82
C GLY A 66 -2.43 -0.67 19.82
N ALA A 67 -1.56 -1.66 19.95
CA ALA A 67 -1.54 -2.86 19.11
C ALA A 67 -2.84 -3.69 19.26
N PHE A 68 -3.37 -3.80 20.48
CA PHE A 68 -4.70 -4.41 20.72
C PHE A 68 -5.80 -3.70 19.94
N LEU A 69 -5.79 -2.38 19.87
CA LEU A 69 -6.79 -1.60 19.15
C LEU A 69 -6.56 -1.64 17.62
N LEU A 70 -5.31 -1.65 17.18
CA LEU A 70 -4.96 -1.69 15.75
C LEU A 70 -5.39 -2.99 15.06
N GLN A 71 -5.45 -4.13 15.75
CA GLN A 71 -5.91 -5.36 15.13
C GLN A 71 -7.33 -5.27 14.55
N PHE A 72 -8.19 -4.39 15.11
CA PHE A 72 -9.56 -4.18 14.61
C PHE A 72 -9.62 -3.38 13.31
N TYR A 73 -8.51 -2.77 12.88
CA TYR A 73 -8.41 -2.06 11.60
C TYR A 73 -8.37 -3.03 10.40
N TYR A 74 -8.22 -4.32 10.66
CA TYR A 74 -8.49 -5.38 9.69
C TYR A 74 -9.89 -5.24 9.06
N TYR A 75 -10.84 -4.66 9.82
CA TYR A 75 -12.14 -4.24 9.34
C TYR A 75 -12.17 -2.70 9.24
N PRO A 76 -11.92 -2.09 8.05
CA PRO A 76 -11.76 -0.64 7.92
C PRO A 76 -12.92 0.19 8.46
N ILE A 77 -14.16 -0.34 8.41
CA ILE A 77 -15.33 0.31 9.00
C ILE A 77 -15.18 0.47 10.52
N VAL A 78 -14.62 -0.52 11.20
CA VAL A 78 -14.36 -0.51 12.64
C VAL A 78 -13.15 0.37 12.94
N GLY A 79 -12.07 0.27 12.15
CA GLY A 79 -10.89 1.12 12.27
C GLY A 79 -11.23 2.61 12.15
N ALA A 80 -12.03 2.97 11.15
CA ALA A 80 -12.53 4.34 10.97
C ALA A 80 -13.36 4.82 12.18
N ALA A 81 -14.22 3.93 12.73
CA ALA A 81 -15.03 4.25 13.91
C ALA A 81 -14.14 4.48 15.15
N LEU A 82 -13.11 3.69 15.35
CA LEU A 82 -12.15 3.85 16.44
C LEU A 82 -11.37 5.17 16.29
N GLN A 83 -10.88 5.50 15.10
CA GLN A 83 -10.17 6.76 14.84
C GLN A 83 -11.07 7.98 15.14
N ALA A 84 -12.32 7.94 14.66
CA ALA A 84 -13.29 8.99 14.95
C ALA A 84 -13.60 9.08 16.47
N LEU A 85 -13.74 7.93 17.14
CA LEU A 85 -14.03 7.87 18.58
C LEU A 85 -12.90 8.51 19.42
N TYR A 86 -11.64 8.27 19.08
CA TYR A 86 -10.50 8.88 19.78
C TYR A 86 -10.56 10.41 19.71
N ALA A 87 -10.82 10.98 18.54
CA ALA A 87 -10.96 12.42 18.38
C ALA A 87 -12.17 12.99 19.14
N VAL A 88 -13.29 12.27 19.15
CA VAL A 88 -14.50 12.65 19.92
C VAL A 88 -14.21 12.64 21.42
N VAL A 89 -13.45 11.66 21.93
CA VAL A 89 -13.07 11.64 23.36
C VAL A 89 -12.25 12.86 23.73
N VAL A 90 -11.25 13.23 22.92
CA VAL A 90 -10.44 14.45 23.13
C VAL A 90 -11.33 15.69 23.13
N MET A 91 -12.26 15.79 22.17
CA MET A 91 -13.24 16.89 22.10
C MET A 91 -14.16 16.93 23.33
N LEU A 92 -14.64 15.80 23.80
CA LEU A 92 -15.52 15.74 25.00
C LEU A 92 -14.76 16.18 26.26
N CYS A 93 -13.47 15.81 26.40
CA CYS A 93 -12.62 16.32 27.48
C CYS A 93 -12.49 17.85 27.41
N ALA A 94 -12.28 18.40 26.21
CA ALA A 94 -12.24 19.85 26.00
C ALA A 94 -13.61 20.51 26.30
N MET A 95 -14.73 19.87 25.98
CA MET A 95 -16.08 20.36 26.32
C MET A 95 -16.27 20.48 27.85
N VAL A 96 -15.80 19.50 28.61
CA VAL A 96 -15.82 19.57 30.09
C VAL A 96 -15.05 20.81 30.58
N MET A 97 -13.90 21.12 29.99
CA MET A 97 -13.13 22.31 30.33
C MET A 97 -13.90 23.60 30.00
N VAL A 98 -14.48 23.69 28.79
CA VAL A 98 -15.29 24.85 28.36
C VAL A 98 -16.48 25.07 29.31
N MET A 99 -17.20 24.00 29.65
CA MET A 99 -18.36 24.06 30.56
C MET A 99 -17.99 24.54 31.98
N ARG A 100 -16.77 24.28 32.41
CA ARG A 100 -16.31 24.67 33.74
C ARG A 100 -15.72 26.06 33.79
N LEU A 101 -15.07 26.51 32.71
CA LEU A 101 -14.34 27.77 32.66
C LEU A 101 -15.24 28.97 32.30
N PHE A 102 -16.33 28.79 31.55
CA PHE A 102 -17.16 29.89 31.02
C PHE A 102 -18.54 29.92 31.64
N ASP A 103 -19.10 31.16 31.79
CA ASP A 103 -20.44 31.41 32.37
C ASP A 103 -21.58 30.93 31.46
N ASN A 104 -21.45 31.09 30.14
CA ASN A 104 -22.45 30.71 29.15
C ASN A 104 -21.85 29.70 28.14
N PRO A 105 -21.68 28.43 28.52
CA PRO A 105 -20.95 27.47 27.70
C PRO A 105 -21.70 27.03 26.44
N SER A 106 -23.05 27.19 26.37
CA SER A 106 -23.85 26.61 25.29
C SER A 106 -23.41 27.00 23.89
N HIS A 107 -23.01 28.27 23.68
CA HIS A 107 -22.56 28.76 22.37
C HIS A 107 -21.03 28.88 22.26
N LEU A 108 -20.31 28.32 23.23
CA LEU A 108 -18.85 28.29 23.27
C LEU A 108 -18.28 26.87 23.11
N LEU A 109 -19.16 25.88 22.92
CA LEU A 109 -18.76 24.47 22.76
C LEU A 109 -17.86 24.25 21.54
N TRP A 110 -17.93 25.13 20.54
CA TRP A 110 -17.05 25.04 19.37
C TRP A 110 -15.55 25.19 19.72
N PHE A 111 -15.20 25.86 20.84
CA PHE A 111 -13.83 25.90 21.32
C PHE A 111 -13.28 24.49 21.63
N ALA A 112 -14.15 23.56 22.00
CA ALA A 112 -13.77 22.19 22.27
C ALA A 112 -13.38 21.41 21.01
N ALA A 113 -13.76 21.86 19.84
CA ALA A 113 -13.36 21.27 18.57
C ALA A 113 -11.96 21.73 18.08
N LEU A 114 -11.40 22.82 18.65
CA LEU A 114 -10.10 23.35 18.22
C LEU A 114 -8.92 22.36 18.29
N PRO A 115 -8.80 21.47 19.28
CA PRO A 115 -7.72 20.49 19.29
C PRO A 115 -7.87 19.36 18.26
N VAL A 116 -9.08 19.15 17.69
CA VAL A 116 -9.37 18.02 16.81
C VAL A 116 -8.49 18.00 15.54
N PRO A 117 -8.30 19.11 14.78
CA PRO A 117 -7.46 19.10 13.59
C PRO A 117 -6.01 18.61 13.87
N PHE A 118 -5.42 19.09 14.96
CA PHE A 118 -4.05 18.74 15.37
C PHE A 118 -3.95 17.29 15.85
N PHE A 119 -4.99 16.81 16.53
CA PHE A 119 -5.09 15.43 16.95
C PHE A 119 -5.19 14.48 15.75
N VAL A 120 -6.07 14.79 14.79
CA VAL A 120 -6.31 13.96 13.60
C VAL A 120 -5.07 13.93 12.68
N GLU A 121 -4.38 15.07 12.50
CA GLU A 121 -3.09 15.10 11.78
C GLU A 121 -2.07 14.17 12.46
N GLY A 122 -2.01 14.21 13.79
CA GLY A 122 -1.14 13.31 14.57
C GLY A 122 -1.54 11.83 14.48
N GLN A 123 -2.81 11.51 14.28
CA GLN A 123 -3.29 10.14 14.12
C GLN A 123 -2.77 9.50 12.83
N TYR A 124 -2.78 10.23 11.72
CA TYR A 124 -2.36 9.70 10.41
C TYR A 124 -0.92 9.18 10.42
N TRP A 125 -0.01 9.87 11.09
CA TRP A 125 1.41 9.52 11.17
C TRP A 125 1.77 8.64 12.38
N ASN A 126 0.79 8.11 13.09
CA ASN A 126 0.99 7.35 14.32
C ASN A 126 0.81 5.85 14.10
N TYR A 127 1.90 5.18 13.77
CA TYR A 127 1.91 3.74 13.45
C TYR A 127 1.59 2.83 14.64
N THR A 128 1.73 3.31 15.90
CA THR A 128 1.56 2.48 17.11
C THR A 128 0.33 2.85 17.94
N LEU A 129 -0.40 3.89 17.59
CA LEU A 129 -1.45 4.55 18.39
C LEU A 129 -1.01 5.11 19.74
N THR A 130 0.23 4.91 20.16
CA THR A 130 0.77 5.39 21.43
C THR A 130 0.57 6.89 21.61
N ARG A 131 0.86 7.66 20.58
CA ARG A 131 0.63 9.12 20.58
C ARG A 131 -0.84 9.47 20.77
N SER A 132 -1.76 8.79 20.09
CA SER A 132 -3.21 9.01 20.21
C SER A 132 -3.71 8.69 21.62
N LEU A 133 -3.27 7.56 22.18
CA LEU A 133 -3.61 7.16 23.56
C LEU A 133 -3.02 8.15 24.58
N THR A 134 -1.79 8.61 24.39
CA THR A 134 -1.16 9.63 25.25
C THR A 134 -1.98 10.93 25.20
N TRP A 135 -2.40 11.41 24.03
CA TRP A 135 -3.24 12.60 23.90
C TRP A 135 -4.56 12.44 24.65
N ILE A 136 -5.20 11.26 24.56
CA ILE A 136 -6.45 10.96 25.28
C ILE A 136 -6.20 11.02 26.80
N ILE A 137 -5.16 10.34 27.29
CA ILE A 137 -4.83 10.31 28.72
C ILE A 137 -4.56 11.73 29.23
N VAL A 138 -3.72 12.50 28.51
CA VAL A 138 -3.39 13.88 28.89
C VAL A 138 -4.66 14.75 28.89
N SER A 139 -5.53 14.62 27.88
CA SER A 139 -6.79 15.36 27.80
C SER A 139 -7.72 15.03 28.97
N VAL A 140 -7.82 13.76 29.35
CA VAL A 140 -8.61 13.31 30.51
C VAL A 140 -8.03 13.88 31.81
N VAL A 141 -6.71 13.79 32.02
CA VAL A 141 -6.05 14.33 33.21
C VAL A 141 -6.28 15.84 33.34
N ILE A 142 -6.08 16.59 32.26
CA ILE A 142 -6.32 18.05 32.26
C ILE A 142 -7.78 18.35 32.56
N ALA A 143 -8.74 17.65 31.96
CA ALA A 143 -10.17 17.84 32.20
C ALA A 143 -10.51 17.57 33.67
N VAL A 144 -9.96 16.50 34.28
CA VAL A 144 -10.15 16.19 35.70
C VAL A 144 -9.53 17.26 36.60
N VAL A 145 -8.33 17.73 36.33
CA VAL A 145 -7.68 18.81 37.09
C VAL A 145 -8.49 20.10 37.04
N VAL A 146 -8.93 20.52 35.85
CA VAL A 146 -9.79 21.70 35.68
C VAL A 146 -11.10 21.53 36.42
N TYR A 147 -11.71 20.34 36.35
CA TYR A 147 -12.92 20.02 37.07
C TYR A 147 -12.73 20.18 38.59
N LEU A 148 -11.68 19.58 39.19
CA LEU A 148 -11.39 19.64 40.60
C LEU A 148 -11.07 21.08 41.09
N LEU A 149 -10.27 21.83 40.34
CA LEU A 149 -9.94 23.22 40.64
C LEU A 149 -11.16 24.14 40.65
N THR A 150 -12.12 23.89 39.73
CA THR A 150 -13.32 24.71 39.58
C THR A 150 -14.46 24.32 40.50
N ILE A 151 -14.41 23.16 41.18
CA ILE A 151 -15.37 22.81 42.27
C ILE A 151 -15.30 23.81 43.38
N ARG A 152 -14.10 24.19 43.84
CA ARG A 152 -13.86 25.07 44.99
C ARG A 152 -13.89 26.55 44.63
N ASN A 153 -13.49 26.93 43.42
CA ASN A 153 -13.39 28.31 42.96
C ASN A 153 -14.27 28.56 41.78
N ARG A 154 -15.46 29.14 41.98
CA ARG A 154 -16.48 29.42 40.96
C ARG A 154 -16.22 30.66 40.10
N ARG A 155 -14.98 31.17 40.03
CA ARG A 155 -14.67 32.29 39.11
C ARG A 155 -14.72 31.78 37.68
N ARG A 156 -15.73 32.19 36.96
CA ARG A 156 -15.92 31.88 35.54
C ARG A 156 -15.48 33.04 34.68
N LEU A 157 -14.93 32.73 33.52
CA LEU A 157 -14.56 33.70 32.50
C LEU A 157 -15.82 34.21 31.79
N HIS A 158 -15.97 35.53 31.66
CA HIS A 158 -17.04 36.13 30.91
C HIS A 158 -16.53 36.53 29.52
N LEU A 159 -17.13 35.97 28.47
CA LEU A 159 -16.79 36.34 27.09
C LEU A 159 -17.86 37.27 26.52
N PRO A 160 -17.48 38.20 25.62
CA PRO A 160 -18.40 39.10 24.96
C PRO A 160 -19.51 38.34 24.22
N ALA A 161 -20.75 38.85 24.26
CA ALA A 161 -21.93 38.22 23.68
C ALA A 161 -21.83 37.99 22.15
N PHE A 162 -20.97 38.75 21.44
CA PHE A 162 -20.78 38.58 20.00
C PHE A 162 -20.03 37.27 19.67
N ILE A 163 -19.21 36.73 20.59
CA ILE A 163 -18.50 35.43 20.42
C ILE A 163 -19.46 34.29 20.79
N ALA A 164 -20.32 34.48 21.77
CA ALA A 164 -21.30 33.49 22.22
C ALA A 164 -22.61 33.57 21.39
N ASN A 165 -22.51 33.38 20.07
CA ASN A 165 -23.60 33.49 19.13
C ASN A 165 -23.67 32.25 18.23
N VAL A 166 -24.90 31.78 17.93
CA VAL A 166 -25.15 30.61 17.08
C VAL A 166 -24.50 30.73 15.69
N ALA A 167 -24.53 31.94 15.09
CA ALA A 167 -23.89 32.15 13.79
C ALA A 167 -22.36 31.96 13.84
N VAL A 168 -21.69 32.47 14.87
CA VAL A 168 -20.25 32.30 15.10
C VAL A 168 -19.93 30.81 15.36
N GLU A 169 -20.78 30.14 16.13
CA GLU A 169 -20.67 28.71 16.42
C GLU A 169 -20.65 27.86 15.15
N ILE A 170 -21.64 28.07 14.25
CA ILE A 170 -21.74 27.34 12.98
C ILE A 170 -20.52 27.63 12.08
N VAL A 171 -20.16 28.91 11.93
CA VAL A 171 -19.03 29.33 11.09
C VAL A 171 -17.71 28.73 11.62
N ALA A 172 -17.51 28.76 12.94
CA ALA A 172 -16.30 28.21 13.57
C ALA A 172 -16.22 26.70 13.37
N LEU A 173 -17.30 25.95 13.53
CA LEU A 173 -17.33 24.51 13.30
C LEU A 173 -17.03 24.17 11.85
N VAL A 174 -17.68 24.84 10.90
CA VAL A 174 -17.40 24.63 9.47
C VAL A 174 -15.94 24.94 9.16
N ALA A 175 -15.38 26.02 9.72
CA ALA A 175 -13.98 26.37 9.54
C ALA A 175 -13.03 25.33 10.15
N ILE A 176 -13.31 24.82 11.36
CA ILE A 176 -12.49 23.78 12.01
C ILE A 176 -12.54 22.48 11.22
N MET A 177 -13.73 22.07 10.76
CA MET A 177 -13.88 20.86 9.94
C MET A 177 -13.19 21.02 8.59
N GLY A 178 -13.37 22.16 7.92
CA GLY A 178 -12.68 22.49 6.68
C GLY A 178 -11.15 22.48 6.84
N PHE A 179 -10.66 23.03 7.95
CA PHE A 179 -9.24 23.02 8.28
C PHE A 179 -8.71 21.60 8.55
N THR A 180 -9.50 20.74 9.19
CA THR A 180 -9.15 19.33 9.41
C THR A 180 -8.98 18.59 8.08
N VAL A 181 -9.97 18.74 7.18
CA VAL A 181 -9.92 18.15 5.85
C VAL A 181 -8.76 18.72 5.03
N TYR A 182 -8.52 20.04 5.11
CA TYR A 182 -7.40 20.70 4.42
C TYR A 182 -6.05 20.17 4.89
N ASN A 183 -5.83 20.06 6.21
CA ASN A 183 -4.56 19.58 6.75
C ASN A 183 -4.22 18.15 6.28
N LEU A 184 -5.20 17.26 6.26
CA LEU A 184 -4.99 15.88 5.82
C LEU A 184 -4.94 15.72 4.30
N GLY A 185 -5.76 16.47 3.56
CA GLY A 185 -5.96 16.22 2.14
C GLY A 185 -5.19 17.13 1.19
N TYR A 186 -4.79 18.33 1.63
CA TYR A 186 -4.28 19.37 0.73
C TYR A 186 -2.98 20.05 1.19
N LYS A 187 -2.72 20.09 2.49
CA LYS A 187 -1.51 20.73 3.02
C LYS A 187 -0.24 19.98 2.61
N ASP A 188 -0.32 18.67 2.64
CA ASP A 188 0.74 17.77 2.21
C ASP A 188 0.14 16.69 1.32
N ASN A 189 0.57 16.62 0.07
CA ASN A 189 0.13 15.59 -0.86
C ASN A 189 0.54 14.17 -0.41
N SER A 190 1.49 14.06 0.52
CA SER A 190 2.02 12.79 1.02
C SER A 190 0.90 11.85 1.50
N CYS A 191 -0.08 12.35 2.27
CA CYS A 191 -1.17 11.50 2.77
C CYS A 191 -1.96 10.84 1.63
N ARG A 192 -2.24 11.58 0.56
CA ARG A 192 -2.96 11.07 -0.61
C ARG A 192 -2.10 10.14 -1.46
N GLU A 193 -0.82 10.46 -1.59
CA GLU A 193 0.14 9.64 -2.30
C GLU A 193 0.33 8.28 -1.60
N TYR A 194 0.51 8.27 -0.28
CA TYR A 194 0.60 7.02 0.49
C TYR A 194 -0.70 6.21 0.42
N GLU A 195 -1.88 6.85 0.54
CA GLU A 195 -3.16 6.16 0.39
C GLU A 195 -3.30 5.50 -0.99
N HIS A 196 -2.82 6.18 -2.04
CA HIS A 196 -2.79 5.63 -3.40
C HIS A 196 -1.84 4.42 -3.51
N ILE A 197 -0.65 4.51 -2.92
CA ILE A 197 0.32 3.40 -2.89
C ILE A 197 -0.25 2.21 -2.13
N TRP A 198 -0.84 2.40 -0.96
CA TRP A 198 -1.45 1.31 -0.18
C TRP A 198 -2.68 0.71 -0.87
N LYS A 199 -3.42 1.51 -1.62
CA LYS A 199 -4.48 0.99 -2.49
C LYS A 199 -3.92 0.07 -3.57
N MET A 200 -2.86 0.47 -4.26
CA MET A 200 -2.19 -0.38 -5.26
C MET A 200 -1.66 -1.66 -4.63
N GLU A 201 -1.02 -1.56 -3.45
CA GLU A 201 -0.53 -2.71 -2.68
C GLU A 201 -1.67 -3.69 -2.37
N HIS A 202 -2.79 -3.19 -1.83
CA HIS A 202 -3.95 -4.02 -1.51
C HIS A 202 -4.55 -4.71 -2.74
N LEU A 203 -4.68 -4.00 -3.86
CA LEU A 203 -5.19 -4.57 -5.11
C LEU A 203 -4.25 -5.65 -5.66
N ALA A 204 -2.94 -5.46 -5.55
CA ALA A 204 -1.95 -6.45 -5.94
C ALA A 204 -1.99 -7.70 -5.02
N GLU A 205 -2.06 -7.53 -3.70
CA GLU A 205 -2.20 -8.63 -2.74
C GLU A 205 -3.48 -9.45 -2.96
N THR A 206 -4.57 -8.76 -3.31
CA THR A 206 -5.88 -9.41 -3.60
C THR A 206 -6.02 -9.86 -5.06
N ARG A 207 -4.96 -9.71 -5.88
CA ARG A 207 -4.90 -10.11 -7.30
C ARG A 207 -5.97 -9.46 -8.18
N GLN A 208 -6.36 -8.23 -7.86
CA GLN A 208 -7.31 -7.45 -8.64
C GLN A 208 -6.60 -6.64 -9.73
N TRP A 209 -6.00 -7.34 -10.70
CA TRP A 209 -5.08 -6.76 -11.70
C TRP A 209 -5.74 -5.74 -12.63
N ASP A 210 -7.00 -5.93 -13.00
CA ASP A 210 -7.73 -4.98 -13.84
C ASP A 210 -7.98 -3.67 -13.09
N ALA A 211 -8.47 -3.77 -11.85
CA ALA A 211 -8.67 -2.60 -10.99
C ALA A 211 -7.35 -1.89 -10.67
N LEU A 212 -6.24 -2.62 -10.58
CA LEU A 212 -4.92 -2.04 -10.39
C LEU A 212 -4.47 -1.23 -11.62
N LEU A 213 -4.66 -1.77 -12.83
CA LEU A 213 -4.35 -1.04 -14.07
C LEU A 213 -5.24 0.19 -14.26
N ASP A 214 -6.51 0.13 -13.86
CA ASP A 214 -7.45 1.27 -13.94
C ASP A 214 -7.00 2.47 -13.09
N ILE A 215 -6.26 2.24 -12.01
CA ILE A 215 -5.77 3.30 -11.13
C ILE A 215 -4.30 3.68 -11.37
N THR A 216 -3.56 2.95 -12.20
CA THR A 216 -2.17 3.27 -12.53
C THR A 216 -2.10 4.05 -13.84
N SER A 217 -2.06 5.38 -13.74
CA SER A 217 -1.95 6.25 -14.90
C SER A 217 -0.54 6.23 -15.50
N PRO A 218 -0.40 6.14 -16.85
CA PRO A 218 0.88 6.30 -17.52
C PRO A 218 1.57 7.65 -17.23
N ASP A 219 0.80 8.74 -17.11
CA ASP A 219 1.34 10.07 -16.80
C ASP A 219 1.93 10.12 -15.39
N GLU A 220 1.24 9.53 -14.41
CA GLU A 220 1.73 9.46 -13.04
C GLU A 220 2.96 8.55 -12.92
N ALA A 221 3.02 7.47 -13.69
CA ALA A 221 4.16 6.56 -13.73
C ALA A 221 5.46 7.22 -14.23
N GLN A 222 5.39 8.36 -14.91
CA GLN A 222 6.58 9.10 -15.32
C GLN A 222 7.36 9.67 -14.13
N VAL A 223 6.66 10.07 -13.07
CA VAL A 223 7.23 10.71 -11.86
C VAL A 223 7.20 9.82 -10.63
N ASN A 224 6.25 8.88 -10.55
CA ASN A 224 6.07 8.01 -9.40
C ASN A 224 6.52 6.56 -9.71
N GLY A 225 7.64 6.17 -9.11
CA GLY A 225 8.22 4.85 -9.31
C GLY A 225 7.37 3.69 -8.73
N PHE A 226 6.49 3.93 -7.75
CA PHE A 226 5.55 2.91 -7.27
C PHE A 226 4.45 2.65 -8.30
N VAL A 227 3.83 3.70 -8.85
CA VAL A 227 2.80 3.57 -9.89
C VAL A 227 3.35 2.77 -11.07
N ARG A 228 4.56 3.11 -11.55
CA ARG A 228 5.23 2.36 -12.61
C ARG A 228 5.34 0.89 -12.29
N ARG A 229 5.90 0.53 -11.14
CA ARG A 229 6.16 -0.86 -10.77
C ARG A 229 4.89 -1.67 -10.57
N TYR A 230 3.86 -1.10 -9.93
CA TYR A 230 2.58 -1.79 -9.77
C TYR A 230 1.87 -2.01 -11.11
N ALA A 231 1.96 -1.06 -12.05
CA ALA A 231 1.45 -1.25 -13.42
C ALA A 231 2.19 -2.38 -14.15
N LEU A 232 3.52 -2.42 -14.04
CA LEU A 232 4.34 -3.48 -14.66
C LEU A 232 4.05 -4.85 -14.05
N LEU A 233 3.85 -4.93 -12.74
CA LEU A 233 3.45 -6.17 -12.07
C LEU A 233 2.07 -6.66 -12.57
N ALA A 234 1.11 -5.75 -12.71
CA ALA A 234 -0.21 -6.10 -13.24
C ALA A 234 -0.15 -6.55 -14.70
N LEU A 235 0.66 -5.89 -15.54
CA LEU A 235 0.90 -6.31 -16.92
C LEU A 235 1.57 -7.68 -16.98
N LEU A 236 2.54 -7.95 -16.11
CA LEU A 236 3.21 -9.25 -16.01
C LEU A 236 2.22 -10.35 -15.64
N GLU A 237 1.38 -10.12 -14.65
CA GLU A 237 0.35 -11.09 -14.22
C GLU A 237 -0.70 -11.36 -15.30
N LYS A 238 -1.00 -10.37 -16.12
CA LYS A 238 -1.92 -10.51 -17.26
C LYS A 238 -1.25 -11.05 -18.53
N GLY A 239 0.07 -11.31 -18.53
CA GLY A 239 0.82 -11.73 -19.70
C GLY A 239 0.88 -10.67 -20.82
N LYS A 240 0.78 -9.37 -20.45
CA LYS A 240 0.77 -8.22 -21.37
C LYS A 240 1.98 -7.29 -21.20
N LEU A 241 3.01 -7.76 -20.50
CA LEU A 241 4.19 -6.93 -20.24
C LEU A 241 4.86 -6.48 -21.54
N ALA A 242 5.05 -7.42 -22.47
CA ALA A 242 5.67 -7.19 -23.77
C ALA A 242 4.75 -6.49 -24.80
N ASP A 243 3.57 -6.05 -24.40
CA ASP A 243 2.65 -5.27 -25.23
C ASP A 243 2.37 -3.87 -24.66
N GLY A 244 2.69 -3.63 -23.36
CA GLY A 244 2.27 -2.42 -22.68
C GLY A 244 3.31 -1.71 -21.82
N MET A 245 4.51 -2.26 -21.58
CA MET A 245 5.44 -1.69 -20.60
C MET A 245 5.95 -0.29 -20.95
N PHE A 246 6.13 0.03 -22.24
CA PHE A 246 6.63 1.35 -22.67
C PHE A 246 5.61 2.49 -22.47
N LEU A 247 4.34 2.16 -22.20
CA LEU A 247 3.37 3.16 -21.76
C LEU A 247 3.76 3.79 -20.41
N TYR A 248 4.49 3.05 -19.58
CA TYR A 248 4.81 3.40 -18.19
C TYR A 248 6.24 3.92 -18.00
N ASN A 249 6.84 4.46 -19.04
CA ASN A 249 8.17 5.09 -19.01
C ASN A 249 9.26 4.17 -18.42
N VAL A 250 9.31 2.92 -18.88
CA VAL A 250 10.36 1.96 -18.52
C VAL A 250 11.63 2.30 -19.28
N THR A 251 12.76 2.44 -18.56
CA THR A 251 14.05 2.83 -19.11
C THR A 251 15.17 1.84 -18.83
N SER A 252 14.97 0.95 -17.88
CA SER A 252 15.93 -0.09 -17.52
C SER A 252 15.25 -1.27 -16.83
N ALA A 253 15.97 -2.39 -16.70
CA ALA A 253 15.52 -3.55 -15.93
C ALA A 253 15.28 -3.22 -14.44
N ASN A 254 15.92 -2.18 -13.90
CA ASN A 254 15.70 -1.73 -12.53
C ASN A 254 14.33 -1.08 -12.31
N ASP A 255 13.59 -0.76 -13.39
CA ASP A 255 12.22 -0.26 -13.26
C ASP A 255 11.21 -1.34 -12.89
N PHE A 256 11.56 -2.62 -12.95
CA PHE A 256 10.68 -3.73 -12.56
C PHE A 256 10.68 -4.01 -11.06
N TRP A 257 11.71 -3.61 -10.30
CA TRP A 257 11.83 -3.89 -8.88
C TRP A 257 12.49 -2.74 -8.11
N PHE A 258 12.53 -2.84 -6.78
CA PHE A 258 13.24 -1.88 -5.93
C PHE A 258 14.61 -2.46 -5.53
N LYS A 259 15.63 -2.14 -6.34
CA LYS A 259 17.02 -2.51 -6.03
C LYS A 259 17.52 -1.67 -4.85
N ASP A 260 18.19 -2.31 -3.89
CA ASP A 260 18.88 -1.66 -2.77
C ASP A 260 17.99 -0.68 -1.95
N ARG A 261 16.67 -0.90 -1.94
CA ARG A 261 15.72 -0.13 -1.14
C ARG A 261 15.26 -0.96 0.06
N GLU A 262 15.36 -0.34 1.26
CA GLU A 262 15.06 -1.02 2.51
C GLU A 262 13.67 -0.67 3.07
N GLU A 263 13.02 0.36 2.55
CA GLU A 263 11.71 0.79 3.02
C GLU A 263 10.69 -0.36 2.98
N PRO A 264 9.82 -0.52 4.02
CA PRO A 264 8.88 -1.64 4.12
C PRO A 264 8.00 -1.83 2.87
N MET A 265 7.54 -0.73 2.26
CA MET A 265 6.73 -0.77 1.05
C MET A 265 7.51 -1.32 -0.16
N CYS A 266 8.81 -1.00 -0.27
CA CYS A 266 9.66 -1.51 -1.35
C CYS A 266 9.90 -3.01 -1.18
N ARG A 267 10.18 -3.47 0.05
CA ARG A 267 10.33 -4.89 0.36
C ARG A 267 9.03 -5.66 0.16
N ASN A 268 7.90 -5.05 0.49
CA ASN A 268 6.59 -5.63 0.25
C ASN A 268 6.32 -5.85 -1.25
N TYR A 269 6.58 -4.81 -2.06
CA TYR A 269 6.47 -4.91 -3.52
C TYR A 269 7.38 -6.02 -4.09
N ASN A 270 8.65 -6.06 -3.69
CA ASN A 270 9.59 -7.08 -4.16
C ASN A 270 9.11 -8.49 -3.78
N ALA A 271 8.58 -8.69 -2.57
CA ALA A 271 8.01 -9.96 -2.17
C ALA A 271 6.83 -10.37 -3.08
N MET A 272 5.96 -9.42 -3.48
CA MET A 272 4.86 -9.69 -4.42
C MET A 272 5.38 -10.03 -5.81
N LEU A 273 6.39 -9.32 -6.32
CA LEU A 273 7.04 -9.63 -7.59
C LEU A 273 7.61 -11.05 -7.58
N PHE A 274 8.40 -11.40 -6.57
CA PHE A 274 9.00 -12.74 -6.49
C PHE A 274 7.96 -13.85 -6.26
N ARG A 275 6.84 -13.56 -5.59
CA ARG A 275 5.69 -14.47 -5.52
C ARG A 275 5.09 -14.71 -6.92
N SER A 276 4.96 -13.65 -7.72
CA SER A 276 4.50 -13.72 -9.12
C SER A 276 5.43 -14.57 -9.98
N LEU A 277 6.73 -14.45 -9.78
CA LEU A 277 7.77 -15.22 -10.48
C LEU A 277 7.90 -16.68 -9.97
N GLY A 278 7.23 -17.04 -8.88
CA GLY A 278 7.27 -18.38 -8.29
C GLY A 278 8.56 -18.67 -7.52
N VAL A 279 9.15 -17.67 -6.87
CA VAL A 279 10.42 -17.75 -6.12
C VAL A 279 10.18 -17.55 -4.62
N PRO A 280 9.65 -18.54 -3.89
CA PRO A 280 9.28 -18.40 -2.49
C PRO A 280 10.45 -18.05 -1.57
N ASN A 281 11.67 -18.44 -1.88
CA ASN A 281 12.84 -18.08 -1.07
C ASN A 281 13.06 -16.56 -1.05
N GLU A 282 12.90 -15.89 -2.20
CA GLU A 282 13.02 -14.44 -2.29
C GLU A 282 11.81 -13.74 -1.66
N VAL A 283 10.61 -14.34 -1.71
CA VAL A 283 9.45 -13.85 -0.94
C VAL A 283 9.76 -13.85 0.55
N ILE A 284 10.27 -14.96 1.07
CA ILE A 284 10.63 -15.11 2.48
C ILE A 284 11.77 -14.13 2.85
N HIS A 285 12.80 -14.01 2.00
CA HIS A 285 13.91 -13.09 2.22
C HIS A 285 13.43 -11.64 2.36
N ASN A 286 12.68 -11.13 1.38
CA ASN A 286 12.13 -9.76 1.43
C ASN A 286 11.16 -9.57 2.61
N THR A 287 10.41 -10.60 2.99
CA THR A 287 9.51 -10.57 4.15
C THR A 287 10.29 -10.47 5.46
N PHE A 288 11.41 -11.16 5.63
CA PHE A 288 12.26 -11.00 6.80
C PHE A 288 12.98 -9.66 6.83
N GLN A 289 13.38 -9.11 5.68
CA GLN A 289 13.93 -7.76 5.61
C GLN A 289 12.88 -6.72 6.06
N GLN A 290 11.62 -6.88 5.68
CA GLN A 290 10.51 -6.05 6.16
C GLN A 290 10.31 -6.21 7.69
N GLN A 291 10.44 -7.42 8.21
CA GLN A 291 10.32 -7.70 9.65
C GLN A 291 11.33 -6.92 10.50
N LEU A 292 12.56 -6.75 10.03
CA LEU A 292 13.61 -6.00 10.75
C LEU A 292 13.23 -4.53 11.00
N GLN A 293 12.29 -4.00 10.23
CA GLN A 293 11.81 -2.63 10.36
C GLN A 293 10.49 -2.50 11.14
N SER A 294 9.97 -3.63 11.63
CA SER A 294 8.76 -3.65 12.45
C SER A 294 9.04 -3.15 13.86
N ASN A 295 8.18 -2.25 14.36
CA ASN A 295 8.29 -1.72 15.73
C ASN A 295 8.17 -2.80 16.82
N PHE A 296 7.49 -3.91 16.52
CA PHE A 296 7.25 -5.03 17.45
C PHE A 296 8.13 -6.26 17.14
N GLY A 297 9.17 -6.13 16.33
CA GLY A 297 10.00 -7.26 15.88
C GLY A 297 9.30 -8.22 14.92
N THR A 298 8.01 -8.02 14.65
CA THR A 298 7.20 -8.68 13.61
C THR A 298 5.94 -7.86 13.34
N SER A 299 5.13 -8.27 12.34
CA SER A 299 3.85 -7.64 12.05
C SER A 299 2.85 -8.64 11.49
N PHE A 300 1.56 -8.29 11.50
CA PHE A 300 0.53 -9.17 10.94
C PHE A 300 0.73 -9.44 9.44
N ALA A 301 1.13 -8.44 8.65
CA ALA A 301 1.40 -8.62 7.22
C ALA A 301 2.58 -9.59 6.99
N VAL A 302 3.66 -9.46 7.77
CA VAL A 302 4.81 -10.39 7.73
C VAL A 302 4.37 -11.81 8.05
N LEU A 303 3.67 -12.01 9.17
CA LEU A 303 3.25 -13.34 9.61
C LEU A 303 2.25 -13.99 8.63
N ARG A 304 1.28 -13.22 8.11
CA ARG A 304 0.35 -13.71 7.08
C ARG A 304 1.09 -14.16 5.83
N ARG A 305 2.03 -13.34 5.33
CA ARG A 305 2.81 -13.68 4.12
C ARG A 305 3.68 -14.91 4.33
N LEU A 306 4.35 -15.04 5.49
CA LEU A 306 5.13 -16.23 5.81
C LEU A 306 4.23 -17.47 5.90
N ALA A 307 3.05 -17.38 6.51
CA ALA A 307 2.09 -18.47 6.57
C ALA A 307 1.62 -18.88 5.16
N GLU A 308 1.17 -17.93 4.35
CA GLU A 308 0.68 -18.16 2.99
C GLU A 308 1.76 -18.74 2.07
N THR A 309 2.99 -18.19 2.09
CA THR A 309 4.10 -18.72 1.29
C THR A 309 4.41 -20.17 1.67
N ASN A 310 4.36 -20.50 2.96
CA ASN A 310 4.59 -21.87 3.41
C ASN A 310 3.41 -22.82 3.12
N LEU A 311 2.17 -22.31 3.04
CA LEU A 311 1.02 -23.07 2.53
C LEU A 311 1.18 -23.37 1.03
N GLU A 312 1.58 -22.40 0.22
CA GLU A 312 1.80 -22.54 -1.22
C GLU A 312 2.94 -23.52 -1.55
N THR A 313 4.01 -23.50 -0.76
CA THR A 313 5.15 -24.42 -0.89
C THR A 313 4.93 -25.76 -0.20
N LYS A 314 3.75 -25.96 0.39
CA LYS A 314 3.37 -27.19 1.13
C LYS A 314 4.28 -27.51 2.32
N ASN A 315 4.88 -26.51 2.92
CA ASN A 315 5.68 -26.65 4.13
C ASN A 315 4.79 -26.58 5.36
N TYR A 316 4.19 -27.73 5.72
CA TYR A 316 3.23 -27.83 6.82
C TYR A 316 3.80 -27.29 8.15
N ALA A 317 5.03 -27.64 8.50
CA ALA A 317 5.61 -27.29 9.80
C ALA A 317 5.75 -25.78 9.98
N LEU A 318 6.25 -25.08 8.95
CA LEU A 318 6.42 -23.63 9.00
C LEU A 318 5.08 -22.91 8.84
N ALA A 319 4.20 -23.35 7.94
CA ALA A 319 2.86 -22.80 7.82
C ALA A 319 2.12 -22.86 9.15
N LYS A 320 2.12 -24.04 9.81
CA LYS A 320 1.53 -24.24 11.13
C LYS A 320 2.14 -23.30 12.16
N LYS A 321 3.46 -23.19 12.23
CA LYS A 321 4.17 -22.28 13.16
C LYS A 321 3.66 -20.85 13.08
N TYR A 322 3.59 -20.27 11.86
CA TYR A 322 3.16 -18.89 11.69
C TYR A 322 1.66 -18.71 11.94
N MET A 323 0.83 -19.70 11.57
CA MET A 323 -0.59 -19.70 11.88
C MET A 323 -0.83 -19.84 13.40
N ASP A 324 -0.07 -20.66 14.10
CA ASP A 324 -0.15 -20.75 15.57
C ASP A 324 0.17 -19.41 16.24
N ILE A 325 1.19 -18.68 15.77
CA ILE A 325 1.49 -17.33 16.27
C ILE A 325 0.33 -16.36 16.03
N LEU A 326 -0.24 -16.35 14.83
CA LEU A 326 -1.37 -15.50 14.47
C LEU A 326 -2.64 -15.84 15.28
N SER A 327 -2.83 -17.10 15.65
CA SER A 327 -4.00 -17.56 16.39
C SER A 327 -4.13 -16.94 17.80
N HIS A 328 -3.02 -16.41 18.34
CA HIS A 328 -3.01 -15.70 19.64
C HIS A 328 -3.44 -14.22 19.53
N SER A 329 -3.85 -13.76 18.37
CA SER A 329 -4.51 -12.46 18.17
C SER A 329 -6.02 -12.64 18.08
N THR A 330 -6.79 -11.72 18.67
CA THR A 330 -8.26 -11.80 18.71
C THR A 330 -8.88 -11.78 17.30
N VAL A 331 -8.36 -10.95 16.40
CA VAL A 331 -8.88 -10.79 15.04
C VAL A 331 -8.24 -11.80 14.09
N MET A 332 -6.92 -12.00 14.18
CA MET A 332 -6.22 -12.93 13.29
C MET A 332 -6.56 -14.41 13.55
N SER A 333 -7.11 -14.75 14.72
CA SER A 333 -7.64 -16.11 14.95
C SER A 333 -8.71 -16.50 13.92
N CYS A 334 -9.58 -15.57 13.51
CA CYS A 334 -10.57 -15.82 12.46
C CYS A 334 -9.89 -16.09 11.10
N TRP A 335 -8.88 -15.29 10.76
CA TRP A 335 -8.08 -15.48 9.54
C TRP A 335 -7.41 -16.86 9.49
N VAL A 336 -6.94 -17.34 10.65
CA VAL A 336 -6.34 -18.69 10.81
C VAL A 336 -7.38 -19.77 10.61
N GLU A 337 -8.57 -19.64 11.24
CA GLU A 337 -9.65 -20.63 11.10
C GLU A 337 -10.05 -20.82 9.64
N ASP A 338 -10.15 -19.74 8.86
CA ASP A 338 -10.50 -19.80 7.43
C ASP A 338 -9.46 -20.58 6.60
N ARG A 339 -8.20 -20.66 7.07
CA ARG A 339 -7.08 -21.32 6.37
C ARG A 339 -6.71 -22.69 6.93
N LYS A 340 -7.29 -23.11 8.04
CA LYS A 340 -7.09 -24.46 8.60
C LYS A 340 -7.35 -25.58 7.59
N PRO A 341 -8.39 -25.55 6.75
CA PRO A 341 -8.60 -26.60 5.75
C PRO A 341 -7.43 -26.72 4.77
N GLN A 342 -6.83 -25.58 4.37
CA GLN A 342 -5.66 -25.56 3.48
C GLN A 342 -4.42 -26.15 4.18
N LEU A 343 -4.22 -25.82 5.47
CA LEU A 343 -3.14 -26.36 6.27
C LEU A 343 -3.26 -27.90 6.42
N GLU A 344 -4.45 -28.40 6.77
CA GLU A 344 -4.67 -29.85 6.90
C GLU A 344 -4.51 -30.59 5.56
N ALA A 345 -4.88 -29.97 4.44
CA ALA A 345 -4.72 -30.55 3.12
C ALA A 345 -3.25 -30.84 2.77
N ILE A 346 -2.30 -30.07 3.33
CA ILE A 346 -0.86 -30.24 3.07
C ILE A 346 -0.13 -31.07 4.14
N ARG A 347 -0.83 -31.55 5.18
CA ARG A 347 -0.22 -32.21 6.36
C ARG A 347 0.70 -33.37 6.02
N ASN A 348 0.29 -34.19 5.05
CA ASN A 348 1.03 -35.40 4.62
C ASN A 348 1.68 -35.22 3.22
N VAL A 349 1.71 -33.99 2.71
CA VAL A 349 2.32 -33.69 1.41
C VAL A 349 3.80 -33.35 1.63
N LYS A 350 4.69 -33.90 0.82
CA LYS A 350 6.09 -33.48 0.86
C LYS A 350 6.19 -32.01 0.45
N PRO A 351 6.97 -31.20 1.18
CA PRO A 351 7.23 -29.83 0.77
C PRO A 351 7.74 -29.81 -0.68
N LYS A 352 7.31 -28.82 -1.46
CA LYS A 352 8.01 -28.48 -2.69
C LYS A 352 9.38 -27.96 -2.27
N VAL A 353 10.37 -28.85 -2.26
CA VAL A 353 11.76 -28.44 -2.13
C VAL A 353 12.07 -27.76 -3.45
N GLU A 354 12.28 -26.46 -3.44
CA GLU A 354 12.91 -25.82 -4.57
C GLU A 354 14.27 -26.49 -4.74
N VAL A 355 14.51 -26.92 -5.96
CA VAL A 355 15.76 -27.54 -6.36
C VAL A 355 16.85 -26.57 -5.96
N ASN A 356 17.65 -27.02 -5.02
CA ASN A 356 18.80 -26.33 -4.45
C ASN A 356 18.46 -25.01 -3.76
N GLY A 357 18.68 -24.92 -2.47
CA GLY A 357 18.71 -23.65 -1.72
C GLY A 357 19.86 -22.75 -2.18
N GLU A 358 19.99 -22.57 -3.48
CA GLU A 358 20.90 -21.63 -4.10
C GLU A 358 20.32 -20.24 -3.81
N GLN A 359 20.92 -19.59 -2.84
CA GLN A 359 20.81 -18.16 -2.70
C GLN A 359 21.32 -17.58 -4.01
N PHE A 360 20.46 -16.83 -4.71
CA PHE A 360 20.90 -16.06 -5.85
C PHE A 360 22.03 -15.13 -5.38
N LYS A 361 23.22 -15.32 -5.95
CA LYS A 361 24.43 -14.59 -5.54
C LYS A 361 24.49 -13.16 -6.07
N THR A 362 23.51 -12.80 -6.89
CA THR A 362 23.48 -11.51 -7.57
C THR A 362 22.29 -10.65 -7.11
N SER A 363 22.50 -9.36 -7.08
CA SER A 363 21.46 -8.36 -6.86
C SER A 363 20.88 -7.84 -8.18
N ASP A 364 21.11 -8.51 -9.30
CA ASP A 364 20.58 -8.16 -10.62
C ASP A 364 19.36 -9.00 -10.97
N LEU A 365 18.23 -8.34 -11.24
CA LEU A 365 16.97 -9.02 -11.54
C LEU A 365 17.04 -9.86 -12.82
N LEU A 366 17.77 -9.40 -13.85
CA LEU A 366 17.88 -10.12 -15.11
C LEU A 366 18.69 -11.40 -14.94
N GLU A 367 19.76 -11.38 -14.15
CA GLU A 367 20.52 -12.59 -13.83
C GLU A 367 19.65 -13.59 -13.05
N VAL A 368 18.97 -13.13 -11.98
CA VAL A 368 18.09 -13.99 -11.18
C VAL A 368 16.97 -14.61 -12.04
N THR A 369 16.30 -13.81 -12.86
CA THR A 369 15.21 -14.34 -13.71
C THR A 369 15.72 -15.25 -14.82
N SER A 370 16.92 -15.01 -15.34
CA SER A 370 17.59 -15.89 -16.31
C SER A 370 17.93 -17.25 -15.69
N GLU A 371 18.46 -17.27 -14.47
CA GLU A 371 18.74 -18.52 -13.74
C GLU A 371 17.45 -19.30 -13.47
N ILE A 372 16.38 -18.62 -13.00
CA ILE A 372 15.08 -19.25 -12.79
C ILE A 372 14.54 -19.84 -14.09
N PHE A 373 14.61 -19.09 -15.21
CA PHE A 373 14.16 -19.58 -16.50
C PHE A 373 14.98 -20.81 -16.97
N ASN A 374 16.28 -20.85 -16.73
CA ASN A 374 17.10 -22.01 -17.08
C ASN A 374 16.69 -23.27 -16.30
N LEU A 375 16.27 -23.11 -15.03
CA LEU A 375 15.77 -24.20 -14.19
C LEU A 375 14.33 -24.58 -14.52
N HIS A 376 13.51 -23.58 -14.85
CA HIS A 376 12.07 -23.67 -15.11
C HIS A 376 11.71 -23.01 -16.45
N PRO A 377 12.02 -23.64 -17.59
CA PRO A 377 11.78 -23.07 -18.91
C PRO A 377 10.31 -22.82 -19.24
N GLU A 378 9.39 -23.42 -18.49
CA GLU A 378 7.96 -23.20 -18.57
C GLU A 378 7.52 -21.87 -17.92
N ASN A 379 8.37 -21.21 -17.16
CA ASN A 379 8.05 -19.96 -16.48
C ASN A 379 8.10 -18.76 -17.44
N ARG A 380 6.94 -18.50 -18.07
CA ARG A 380 6.78 -17.41 -19.03
C ARG A 380 7.04 -16.03 -18.41
N LYS A 381 6.68 -15.81 -17.14
CA LYS A 381 6.88 -14.52 -16.49
C LYS A 381 8.37 -14.18 -16.33
N CYS A 382 9.21 -15.17 -15.98
CA CYS A 382 10.65 -14.96 -15.96
C CYS A 382 11.21 -14.68 -17.36
N ALA A 383 10.72 -15.39 -18.37
CA ALA A 383 11.09 -15.14 -19.77
C ALA A 383 10.73 -13.70 -20.19
N ASP A 384 9.52 -13.24 -19.86
CA ASP A 384 9.07 -11.88 -20.19
C ASP A 384 9.90 -10.81 -19.46
N ILE A 385 10.28 -11.01 -18.19
CA ILE A 385 11.17 -10.07 -17.47
C ILE A 385 12.53 -9.99 -18.16
N VAL A 386 13.13 -11.13 -18.54
CA VAL A 386 14.42 -11.14 -19.23
C VAL A 386 14.35 -10.39 -20.56
N LEU A 387 13.38 -10.75 -21.41
CA LEU A 387 13.27 -10.15 -22.74
C LEU A 387 12.90 -8.66 -22.67
N CYS A 388 11.91 -8.32 -21.86
CA CYS A 388 11.48 -6.94 -21.66
C CYS A 388 12.57 -6.08 -21.01
N GLY A 389 13.33 -6.62 -20.07
CA GLY A 389 14.46 -5.93 -19.45
C GLY A 389 15.56 -5.60 -20.47
N LEU A 390 15.93 -6.57 -21.31
CA LEU A 390 16.92 -6.35 -22.39
C LEU A 390 16.43 -5.31 -23.42
N LEU A 391 15.13 -5.30 -23.73
CA LEU A 391 14.55 -4.25 -24.59
C LEU A 391 14.57 -2.87 -23.90
N ALA A 392 14.30 -2.81 -22.59
CA ALA A 392 14.37 -1.58 -21.81
C ALA A 392 15.81 -1.01 -21.79
N GLU A 393 16.82 -1.85 -21.80
CA GLU A 393 18.22 -1.46 -21.89
C GLU A 393 18.70 -1.23 -23.33
N LYS A 394 17.80 -1.32 -24.31
CA LYS A 394 18.10 -1.22 -25.76
C LYS A 394 19.16 -2.23 -26.24
N ASN A 395 19.31 -3.31 -25.50
CA ASN A 395 20.29 -4.37 -25.80
C ASN A 395 19.70 -5.40 -26.78
N CYS A 396 19.46 -4.97 -28.03
CA CYS A 396 18.85 -5.81 -29.04
C CYS A 396 19.67 -7.07 -29.40
N LYS A 397 21.00 -7.04 -29.20
CA LYS A 397 21.87 -8.18 -29.49
C LYS A 397 21.60 -9.33 -28.51
N ASP A 398 21.66 -9.04 -27.21
CA ASP A 398 21.44 -10.06 -26.18
C ASP A 398 19.96 -10.45 -26.13
N PHE A 399 19.03 -9.50 -26.41
CA PHE A 399 17.63 -9.83 -26.63
C PHE A 399 17.44 -10.93 -27.66
N TYR A 400 18.08 -10.80 -28.84
CA TYR A 400 17.94 -11.82 -29.90
C TYR A 400 18.50 -13.19 -29.48
N LEU A 401 19.65 -13.21 -28.80
CA LEU A 401 20.24 -14.45 -28.32
C LEU A 401 19.32 -15.13 -27.28
N ALA A 402 18.80 -14.38 -26.32
CA ALA A 402 17.86 -14.86 -25.33
C ALA A 402 16.53 -15.28 -25.97
N PHE A 403 16.00 -14.46 -26.91
CA PHE A 403 14.75 -14.74 -27.59
C PHE A 403 14.77 -16.05 -28.35
N LYS A 404 15.84 -16.39 -29.06
CA LYS A 404 15.96 -17.68 -29.75
C LYS A 404 15.80 -18.87 -28.79
N VAL A 405 16.46 -18.80 -27.63
CA VAL A 405 16.39 -19.90 -26.64
C VAL A 405 15.00 -19.97 -26.00
N ILE A 406 14.40 -18.82 -25.75
CA ILE A 406 13.08 -18.69 -25.11
C ILE A 406 11.97 -19.09 -26.09
N ALA A 407 12.06 -18.60 -27.33
CA ALA A 407 11.03 -18.84 -28.34
C ALA A 407 10.83 -20.32 -28.64
N ASP A 408 11.92 -21.08 -28.74
CA ASP A 408 11.84 -22.53 -28.98
C ASP A 408 11.07 -23.29 -27.88
N LYS A 409 11.00 -22.72 -26.67
CA LYS A 409 10.36 -23.34 -25.51
C LYS A 409 8.98 -22.78 -25.20
N GLN A 410 8.75 -21.50 -25.46
CA GLN A 410 7.55 -20.75 -25.03
C GLN A 410 6.56 -20.46 -26.15
N TYR A 411 7.03 -20.33 -27.39
CA TYR A 411 6.20 -20.01 -28.53
C TYR A 411 6.21 -21.19 -29.51
N ALA A 412 5.18 -22.03 -29.43
CA ALA A 412 4.98 -23.03 -30.47
C ALA A 412 4.82 -22.32 -31.84
N HIS A 413 5.22 -22.95 -32.93
CA HIS A 413 5.23 -22.37 -34.30
C HIS A 413 3.91 -21.71 -34.78
N SER A 414 2.86 -21.77 -33.98
CA SER A 414 1.53 -21.21 -34.25
C SER A 414 1.08 -20.10 -33.33
N GLU A 415 1.84 -19.77 -32.26
CA GLU A 415 1.45 -18.71 -31.34
C GLU A 415 1.91 -17.33 -31.80
N SER A 416 1.05 -16.33 -31.60
CA SER A 416 1.41 -14.93 -31.86
C SER A 416 2.48 -14.47 -30.87
N ILE A 417 3.56 -13.92 -31.41
CA ILE A 417 4.63 -13.33 -30.62
C ILE A 417 4.17 -11.96 -30.11
N PRO A 418 4.41 -11.60 -28.82
CA PRO A 418 4.11 -10.26 -28.30
C PRO A 418 4.66 -9.12 -29.16
N ARG A 419 3.91 -8.02 -29.22
CA ARG A 419 4.17 -6.91 -30.16
C ARG A 419 5.57 -6.35 -30.07
N TYR A 420 6.07 -6.05 -28.88
CA TYR A 420 7.42 -5.46 -28.73
C TYR A 420 8.54 -6.42 -29.18
N TYR A 421 8.33 -7.72 -29.05
CA TYR A 421 9.28 -8.69 -29.59
C TYR A 421 9.28 -8.71 -31.11
N GLN A 422 8.10 -8.63 -31.75
CA GLN A 422 8.00 -8.48 -33.19
C GLN A 422 8.69 -7.22 -33.67
N GLU A 423 8.45 -6.09 -33.00
CA GLU A 423 9.06 -4.79 -33.33
C GLU A 423 10.59 -4.82 -33.20
N ALA A 424 11.13 -5.47 -32.17
CA ALA A 424 12.58 -5.65 -31.99
C ALA A 424 13.20 -6.55 -33.07
N LEU A 425 12.52 -7.66 -33.41
CA LEU A 425 12.98 -8.55 -34.50
C LEU A 425 12.96 -7.81 -35.84
N MET A 426 11.95 -7.01 -36.14
CA MET A 426 11.89 -6.20 -37.35
C MET A 426 13.06 -5.20 -37.41
N LEU A 427 13.42 -4.55 -36.29
CA LEU A 427 14.57 -3.65 -36.20
C LEU A 427 15.88 -4.39 -36.49
N LEU A 428 16.07 -5.57 -35.90
CA LEU A 428 17.26 -6.40 -36.09
C LEU A 428 17.38 -6.93 -37.51
N SER A 429 16.26 -7.21 -38.20
CA SER A 429 16.23 -7.74 -39.56
C SER A 429 16.89 -6.85 -40.59
N VAL A 430 17.09 -5.57 -40.27
CA VAL A 430 17.77 -4.61 -41.17
C VAL A 430 19.23 -4.97 -41.39
N ASN A 431 19.89 -5.46 -40.31
CA ASN A 431 21.35 -5.72 -40.32
C ASN A 431 21.71 -7.20 -40.20
N THR A 432 20.74 -8.06 -39.87
CA THR A 432 20.97 -9.48 -39.61
C THR A 432 20.01 -10.33 -40.44
N PRO A 433 20.47 -10.93 -41.55
CA PRO A 433 19.68 -11.84 -42.35
C PRO A 433 19.21 -13.04 -41.53
N GLY A 434 17.99 -13.53 -41.81
CA GLY A 434 17.45 -14.74 -41.15
C GLY A 434 16.88 -14.55 -39.74
N VAL A 435 16.87 -13.31 -39.19
CA VAL A 435 16.31 -13.03 -37.85
C VAL A 435 14.83 -13.35 -37.75
N LEU A 436 14.10 -13.24 -38.86
CA LEU A 436 12.66 -13.49 -38.94
C LEU A 436 12.30 -14.94 -39.31
N ASP A 437 13.29 -15.76 -39.61
CA ASP A 437 13.04 -17.13 -40.06
C ASP A 437 12.39 -17.96 -38.93
N GLY A 438 11.25 -18.54 -39.23
CA GLY A 438 10.48 -19.34 -38.27
C GLY A 438 9.51 -18.57 -37.38
N TYR A 439 9.45 -17.25 -37.48
CA TYR A 439 8.56 -16.43 -36.67
C TYR A 439 7.48 -15.74 -37.50
N SER A 440 6.24 -15.75 -36.99
CA SER A 440 5.11 -15.02 -37.60
C SER A 440 5.14 -13.58 -37.09
N ILE A 441 5.24 -12.64 -38.02
CA ILE A 441 5.16 -11.18 -37.72
C ILE A 441 3.82 -10.67 -38.30
N ASP A 442 3.07 -9.94 -37.51
CA ASP A 442 1.79 -9.40 -37.87
C ASP A 442 1.91 -8.40 -39.03
N SER A 443 0.91 -8.33 -39.90
CA SER A 443 0.92 -7.52 -41.11
C SER A 443 0.98 -6.01 -40.82
N ASP A 444 0.33 -5.56 -39.75
CA ASP A 444 0.36 -4.18 -39.28
C ASP A 444 1.75 -3.79 -38.78
N VAL A 445 2.42 -4.63 -38.00
CA VAL A 445 3.81 -4.41 -37.53
C VAL A 445 4.76 -4.29 -38.73
N ARG A 446 4.59 -5.15 -39.76
CA ARG A 446 5.39 -5.07 -40.98
C ARG A 446 5.18 -3.76 -41.74
N SER A 447 3.91 -3.35 -41.88
CA SER A 447 3.54 -2.10 -42.56
C SER A 447 4.09 -0.87 -41.84
N GLU A 448 3.83 -0.78 -40.53
CA GLU A 448 4.32 0.32 -39.69
C GLU A 448 5.85 0.41 -39.73
N PHE A 449 6.56 -0.72 -39.66
CA PHE A 449 8.01 -0.75 -39.71
C PHE A 449 8.57 -0.17 -41.04
N GLN A 450 7.89 -0.39 -42.19
CA GLN A 450 8.34 0.23 -43.47
C GLN A 450 8.28 1.75 -43.39
N ASP A 451 7.28 2.31 -42.74
CA ASP A 451 7.15 3.74 -42.55
C ASP A 451 8.19 4.29 -41.55
N VAL A 452 8.38 3.58 -40.42
CA VAL A 452 9.44 3.87 -39.44
C VAL A 452 10.82 3.89 -40.14
N LYS A 453 11.11 2.90 -40.98
CA LYS A 453 12.36 2.81 -41.73
C LYS A 453 12.57 4.02 -42.68
N LYS A 454 11.51 4.50 -43.34
CA LYS A 454 11.57 5.70 -44.16
C LYS A 454 11.87 6.95 -43.34
N LEU A 455 11.13 7.13 -42.20
CA LEU A 455 11.33 8.28 -41.30
C LEU A 455 12.74 8.31 -40.73
N VAL A 456 13.26 7.19 -40.26
CA VAL A 456 14.65 7.12 -39.75
C VAL A 456 15.69 7.40 -40.83
N LYS A 457 15.49 6.88 -42.04
CA LYS A 457 16.37 7.15 -43.18
C LYS A 457 16.42 8.64 -43.56
N ASN A 458 15.28 9.33 -43.40
CA ASN A 458 15.17 10.77 -43.65
C ASN A 458 15.69 11.64 -42.49
N GLY A 459 16.12 11.05 -41.36
CA GLY A 459 16.57 11.78 -40.18
C GLY A 459 15.43 12.23 -39.25
N GLU A 460 14.19 11.85 -39.53
CA GLU A 460 12.96 12.28 -38.84
C GLU A 460 12.62 11.40 -37.64
N LYS A 461 13.59 11.10 -36.75
CA LYS A 461 13.40 10.21 -35.60
C LYS A 461 12.32 10.68 -34.63
N ASP A 462 12.22 11.98 -34.40
CA ASP A 462 11.19 12.53 -33.50
C ASP A 462 9.77 12.32 -34.01
N ARG A 463 9.58 12.16 -35.32
CA ARG A 463 8.30 11.80 -35.91
C ARG A 463 7.91 10.35 -35.61
N VAL A 464 8.87 9.44 -35.38
CA VAL A 464 8.56 8.07 -34.96
C VAL A 464 7.89 8.10 -33.59
N LYS A 465 8.39 8.91 -32.64
CA LYS A 465 7.79 9.06 -31.31
C LYS A 465 6.38 9.63 -31.35
N SER A 466 6.12 10.57 -32.25
CA SER A 466 4.80 11.20 -32.37
C SER A 466 3.77 10.35 -33.09
N LEU A 467 4.17 9.56 -34.10
CA LEU A 467 3.28 8.75 -34.91
C LEU A 467 3.03 7.36 -34.30
N TYR A 468 4.00 6.79 -33.60
CA TYR A 468 3.98 5.45 -33.02
C TYR A 468 4.31 5.46 -31.52
N PRO A 469 3.63 6.26 -30.66
CA PRO A 469 4.10 6.63 -29.32
C PRO A 469 4.27 5.43 -28.36
N ASN A 470 3.57 4.35 -28.57
CA ASN A 470 3.54 3.20 -27.65
C ASN A 470 4.26 1.97 -28.22
N THR A 471 5.26 2.18 -29.08
CA THR A 471 6.03 1.11 -29.70
C THR A 471 7.45 1.05 -29.14
N PHE A 472 8.09 -0.11 -29.27
CA PHE A 472 9.50 -0.25 -28.98
C PHE A 472 10.35 0.70 -29.87
N TRP A 473 9.92 0.94 -31.11
CA TRP A 473 10.65 1.85 -32.02
C TRP A 473 10.67 3.29 -31.51
N ALA A 474 9.53 3.79 -30.99
CA ALA A 474 9.45 5.12 -30.40
C ALA A 474 10.39 5.26 -29.19
N TYR A 475 10.49 4.19 -28.40
CA TYR A 475 11.42 4.12 -27.27
C TYR A 475 12.89 4.01 -27.75
N TYR A 476 13.16 3.21 -28.78
CA TYR A 476 14.51 2.90 -29.24
C TYR A 476 15.20 4.10 -29.86
N PHE A 477 14.51 4.87 -30.71
CA PHE A 477 15.05 6.03 -31.43
C PHE A 477 14.95 7.32 -30.63
#